data_e08a0c723531c4fe195a9497a0c7273b
#
_entry.id   e08a0c723531c4fe195a9497a0c7273b
#
_cell.length_a   1.000
_cell.length_b   1.000
_cell.length_c   1.000
_cell.angle_alpha   90.00
_cell.angle_beta   90.00
_cell.angle_gamma   90.00
#
_symmetry.space_group_name_H-M   'P 1'
#
loop_
_entity.id
_entity.type
_entity.pdbx_description
1 polymer ?
#
loop_
_entity_poly.entity_id
_entity_poly.type
_entity_poly.pdbx_seq_one_letter_code
_entity_poly.pdbx_strand_id
1 'polypeptide(L)'
;MPSLPAEAFHFVDQANWAAVQAQGLCSTDELLRRGAFGAEVEAAVRAHRPQGVTLPDGCYIRDQRPMPPQALARCLDPGLAPADWYALLNSCVFFWLDPDRVTRHRAALGNRPQMLLTFDARALATAYESTAHVTPFNTGSAMRKAATRVLRTLVPLAQWQSRGWTSEALPQQPVRAASHRPAELVFLRAAVPDAMRFVIATEAIG
;
A
#
# COMPACT_ATOMS: atom_id res chain seq x y z
N MET A 1 -14.58 -14.66 -14.61
CA MET A 1 -13.21 -14.29 -14.18
C MET A 1 -13.30 -13.26 -13.04
N PRO A 2 -12.42 -13.31 -12.05
CA PRO A 2 -12.38 -12.26 -11.02
C PRO A 2 -12.17 -10.89 -11.66
N SER A 3 -12.87 -9.90 -11.14
CA SER A 3 -12.75 -8.50 -11.61
C SER A 3 -12.49 -7.56 -10.45
N LEU A 4 -11.70 -6.51 -10.68
CA LEU A 4 -11.53 -5.44 -9.70
C LEU A 4 -12.87 -4.78 -9.37
N PRO A 5 -13.06 -4.30 -8.13
CA PRO A 5 -14.10 -3.32 -7.81
C PRO A 5 -14.04 -2.12 -8.76
N ALA A 6 -15.12 -1.35 -8.83
CA ALA A 6 -15.13 -0.12 -9.62
C ALA A 6 -14.20 0.95 -9.01
N GLU A 7 -14.11 0.96 -7.68
CA GLU A 7 -13.44 2.01 -6.93
C GLU A 7 -12.21 1.48 -6.17
N ALA A 8 -11.21 2.34 -6.08
CA ALA A 8 -10.05 2.17 -5.20
C ALA A 8 -9.83 3.47 -4.40
N PHE A 9 -9.27 3.35 -3.20
CA PHE A 9 -9.20 4.45 -2.25
C PHE A 9 -7.77 4.66 -1.75
N HIS A 10 -7.39 5.94 -1.62
CA HIS A 10 -6.09 6.30 -1.06
C HIS A 10 -6.22 7.50 -0.11
N PHE A 11 -5.57 7.41 1.06
CA PHE A 11 -5.51 8.52 2.01
C PHE A 11 -4.21 9.30 1.82
N VAL A 12 -4.34 10.59 1.64
CA VAL A 12 -3.21 11.53 1.53
C VAL A 12 -3.22 12.43 2.75
N ASP A 13 -2.09 12.53 3.46
CA ASP A 13 -1.95 13.53 4.51
C ASP A 13 -2.09 14.93 3.93
N GLN A 14 -2.77 15.84 4.64
CA GLN A 14 -3.00 17.21 4.18
C GLN A 14 -1.69 17.94 3.86
N ALA A 15 -0.61 17.64 4.58
CA ALA A 15 0.71 18.22 4.30
C ALA A 15 1.26 17.85 2.91
N ASN A 16 0.84 16.68 2.38
CA ASN A 16 1.29 16.17 1.08
C ASN A 16 0.35 16.56 -0.07
N TRP A 17 -0.82 17.13 0.22
CA TRP A 17 -1.88 17.28 -0.77
C TRP A 17 -1.46 18.10 -2.00
N ALA A 18 -0.82 19.25 -1.80
CA ALA A 18 -0.36 20.08 -2.91
C ALA A 18 0.66 19.36 -3.82
N ALA A 19 1.58 18.60 -3.20
CA ALA A 19 2.55 17.81 -3.96
C ALA A 19 1.89 16.67 -4.75
N VAL A 20 0.89 15.99 -4.16
CA VAL A 20 0.13 14.93 -4.85
C VAL A 20 -0.65 15.49 -6.04
N GLN A 21 -1.29 16.65 -5.90
CA GLN A 21 -1.98 17.30 -7.01
C GLN A 21 -1.05 17.64 -8.17
N ALA A 22 0.18 18.09 -7.86
CA ALA A 22 1.14 18.51 -8.87
C ALA A 22 1.93 17.35 -9.51
N GLN A 23 2.21 16.27 -8.75
CA GLN A 23 3.19 15.25 -9.12
C GLN A 23 2.65 13.82 -9.07
N GLY A 24 1.39 13.61 -8.67
CA GLY A 24 0.79 12.29 -8.45
C GLY A 24 1.25 11.64 -7.15
N LEU A 25 1.04 10.33 -7.06
CA LEU A 25 1.38 9.54 -5.89
C LEU A 25 2.79 8.96 -6.01
N CYS A 26 3.55 9.00 -4.92
CA CYS A 26 4.89 8.45 -4.83
C CYS A 26 4.98 7.40 -3.72
N SER A 27 5.82 6.38 -3.94
CA SER A 27 6.27 5.48 -2.89
C SER A 27 7.17 6.21 -1.89
N THR A 28 7.35 5.66 -0.71
CA THR A 28 8.29 6.23 0.28
C THR A 28 9.70 6.35 -0.28
N ASP A 29 10.18 5.33 -0.99
CA ASP A 29 11.52 5.33 -1.59
C ASP A 29 11.67 6.43 -2.63
N GLU A 30 10.63 6.71 -3.41
CA GLU A 30 10.66 7.78 -4.41
C GLU A 30 10.65 9.17 -3.75
N LEU A 31 9.91 9.34 -2.65
CA LEU A 31 9.94 10.59 -1.88
C LEU A 31 11.34 10.86 -1.33
N LEU A 32 12.01 9.84 -0.77
CA LEU A 32 13.39 9.96 -0.30
C LEU A 32 14.36 10.31 -1.44
N ARG A 33 14.24 9.63 -2.59
CA ARG A 33 15.09 9.86 -3.76
C ARG A 33 14.93 11.29 -4.31
N ARG A 34 13.70 11.82 -4.35
CA ARG A 34 13.43 13.18 -4.84
C ARG A 34 13.93 14.26 -3.90
N GLY A 35 13.79 14.04 -2.60
CA GLY A 35 14.23 14.99 -1.58
C GLY A 35 15.74 15.02 -1.38
N ALA A 36 16.47 14.02 -1.88
CA ALA A 36 17.93 13.88 -1.76
C ALA A 36 18.41 14.12 -0.32
N PHE A 37 17.72 13.54 0.65
CA PHE A 37 18.00 13.68 2.08
C PHE A 37 19.30 12.97 2.47
N GLY A 38 19.92 13.38 3.57
CA GLY A 38 21.12 12.73 4.08
C GLY A 38 20.85 11.28 4.55
N ALA A 39 21.91 10.47 4.58
CA ALA A 39 21.83 9.04 4.88
C ALA A 39 21.15 8.72 6.22
N GLU A 40 21.27 9.57 7.23
CA GLU A 40 20.63 9.41 8.54
C GLU A 40 19.09 9.46 8.42
N VAL A 41 18.56 10.46 7.69
CA VAL A 41 17.12 10.61 7.44
C VAL A 41 16.60 9.40 6.65
N GLU A 42 17.32 9.00 5.59
CA GLU A 42 16.92 7.84 4.80
C GLU A 42 16.90 6.54 5.62
N ALA A 43 17.93 6.30 6.42
CA ALA A 43 18.01 5.13 7.28
C ALA A 43 16.85 5.09 8.29
N ALA A 44 16.53 6.23 8.93
CA ALA A 44 15.43 6.34 9.88
C ALA A 44 14.06 6.07 9.22
N VAL A 45 13.85 6.55 8.00
CA VAL A 45 12.60 6.33 7.25
C VAL A 45 12.49 4.90 6.72
N ARG A 46 13.59 4.26 6.31
CA ARG A 46 13.60 2.86 5.81
C ARG A 46 13.42 1.84 6.93
N ALA A 47 13.81 2.18 8.15
CA ALA A 47 13.58 1.34 9.33
C ALA A 47 12.10 1.28 9.70
N HIS A 48 11.75 0.45 10.70
CA HIS A 48 10.40 0.46 11.27
C HIS A 48 10.06 1.83 11.85
N ARG A 49 8.94 2.40 11.43
CA ARG A 49 8.42 3.70 11.88
C ARG A 49 7.25 3.50 12.85
N PRO A 50 7.45 3.46 14.17
CA PRO A 50 6.35 3.39 15.14
C PRO A 50 5.50 4.66 15.16
N GLN A 51 6.06 5.77 14.67
CA GLN A 51 5.39 7.07 14.49
C GLN A 51 5.66 7.58 13.08
N GLY A 52 4.77 8.45 12.59
CA GLY A 52 4.99 9.11 11.30
C GLY A 52 6.16 10.11 11.39
N VAL A 53 6.79 10.36 10.26
CA VAL A 53 7.96 11.24 10.13
C VAL A 53 7.63 12.37 9.18
N THR A 54 7.92 13.60 9.59
CA THR A 54 7.91 14.77 8.68
C THR A 54 9.33 14.94 8.15
N LEU A 55 9.49 14.90 6.84
CA LEU A 55 10.77 15.12 6.16
C LEU A 55 11.13 16.60 6.18
N PRO A 56 12.43 16.96 5.94
CA PRO A 56 12.88 18.35 5.93
C PRO A 56 12.15 19.28 4.94
N ASP A 57 11.60 18.73 3.86
CA ASP A 57 10.80 19.46 2.87
C ASP A 57 9.31 19.62 3.27
N GLY A 58 8.94 19.14 4.46
CA GLY A 58 7.57 19.17 4.98
C GLY A 58 6.69 17.98 4.58
N CYS A 59 7.17 17.08 3.71
CA CYS A 59 6.43 15.87 3.35
C CYS A 59 6.28 14.96 4.58
N TYR A 60 5.07 14.45 4.79
CA TYR A 60 4.78 13.53 5.88
C TYR A 60 4.72 12.08 5.41
N ILE A 61 5.51 11.23 6.04
CA ILE A 61 5.49 9.77 5.83
C ILE A 61 4.80 9.11 7.01
N ARG A 62 3.79 8.30 6.72
CA ARG A 62 2.99 7.62 7.72
C ARG A 62 3.77 6.59 8.51
N ASP A 63 3.31 6.34 9.75
CA ASP A 63 3.80 5.28 10.63
C ASP A 63 3.56 3.86 10.09
N GLN A 64 4.33 2.92 10.61
CA GLN A 64 4.19 1.48 10.44
C GLN A 64 3.84 0.80 11.77
N ARG A 65 3.23 1.53 12.69
CA ARG A 65 2.84 1.06 14.03
C ARG A 65 2.12 -0.30 14.03
N PRO A 66 1.22 -0.62 13.04
CA PRO A 66 0.57 -1.93 13.02
C PRO A 66 1.49 -3.09 12.60
N MET A 67 2.78 -2.86 12.36
CA MET A 67 3.76 -3.86 11.95
C MET A 67 5.04 -3.83 12.79
N PRO A 68 4.97 -3.94 14.13
CA PRO A 68 6.20 -3.98 14.91
C PRO A 68 7.05 -5.20 14.49
N PRO A 69 8.40 -5.07 14.50
CA PRO A 69 9.30 -6.10 13.95
C PRO A 69 9.04 -7.50 14.48
N GLN A 70 8.78 -7.64 15.78
CA GLN A 70 8.50 -8.93 16.42
C GLN A 70 7.19 -9.58 15.94
N ALA A 71 6.12 -8.78 15.73
CA ALA A 71 4.87 -9.30 15.22
C ALA A 71 4.98 -9.65 13.73
N LEU A 72 5.72 -8.85 12.96
CA LEU A 72 5.97 -9.10 11.55
C LEU A 72 6.80 -10.35 11.34
N ALA A 73 7.91 -10.54 12.08
CA ALA A 73 8.77 -11.71 11.99
C ALA A 73 8.02 -13.05 12.17
N ARG A 74 6.97 -13.07 13.02
CA ARG A 74 6.15 -14.28 13.25
C ARG A 74 5.26 -14.67 12.08
N CYS A 75 5.07 -13.79 11.12
CA CYS A 75 4.22 -14.03 9.95
C CYS A 75 4.94 -13.90 8.61
N LEU A 76 6.26 -13.71 8.63
CA LEU A 76 7.07 -13.76 7.42
C LEU A 76 7.46 -15.21 7.09
N ASP A 77 7.61 -15.47 5.79
CA ASP A 77 8.18 -16.73 5.30
C ASP A 77 9.62 -16.89 5.82
N PRO A 78 10.06 -18.11 6.16
CA PRO A 78 11.46 -18.36 6.49
C PRO A 78 12.39 -17.81 5.40
N GLY A 79 13.39 -17.03 5.79
CA GLY A 79 14.31 -16.37 4.86
C GLY A 79 14.00 -14.91 4.57
N LEU A 80 12.85 -14.38 5.03
CA LEU A 80 12.55 -12.95 4.99
C LEU A 80 12.70 -12.33 6.39
N ALA A 81 13.44 -11.23 6.47
CA ALA A 81 13.51 -10.39 7.65
C ALA A 81 12.46 -9.27 7.61
N PRO A 82 12.06 -8.68 8.75
CA PRO A 82 11.18 -7.52 8.77
C PRO A 82 11.67 -6.35 7.89
N ALA A 83 12.99 -6.16 7.80
CA ALA A 83 13.59 -5.12 6.96
C ALA A 83 13.26 -5.32 5.48
N ASP A 84 13.26 -6.58 4.98
CA ASP A 84 12.93 -6.89 3.59
C ASP A 84 11.48 -6.55 3.27
N TRP A 85 10.58 -6.80 4.24
CA TRP A 85 9.17 -6.46 4.09
C TRP A 85 8.95 -4.94 4.11
N TYR A 86 9.61 -4.22 5.01
CA TYR A 86 9.53 -2.74 5.01
C TYR A 86 10.08 -2.16 3.72
N ALA A 87 11.20 -2.67 3.20
CA ALA A 87 11.76 -2.24 1.93
C ALA A 87 10.78 -2.47 0.77
N LEU A 88 10.16 -3.64 0.70
CA LEU A 88 9.13 -3.94 -0.30
C LEU A 88 7.96 -2.94 -0.21
N LEU A 89 7.40 -2.71 0.99
CA LEU A 89 6.28 -1.79 1.15
C LEU A 89 6.68 -0.33 0.83
N ASN A 90 7.89 0.08 1.18
CA ASN A 90 8.40 1.43 0.90
C ASN A 90 8.60 1.68 -0.61
N SER A 91 8.74 0.62 -1.42
CA SER A 91 8.89 0.72 -2.87
C SER A 91 7.56 0.76 -3.65
N CYS A 92 6.42 0.64 -2.98
CA CYS A 92 5.11 0.48 -3.60
C CYS A 92 4.18 1.66 -3.34
N VAL A 93 3.15 1.79 -4.21
CA VAL A 93 1.99 2.66 -3.99
C VAL A 93 0.75 1.78 -3.79
N PHE A 94 -0.03 2.03 -2.73
CA PHE A 94 -1.14 1.19 -2.27
C PHE A 94 -2.48 1.89 -2.38
N PHE A 95 -3.51 1.10 -2.68
CA PHE A 95 -4.91 1.55 -2.71
C PHE A 95 -5.79 0.50 -2.01
N TRP A 96 -6.73 0.94 -1.19
CA TRP A 96 -7.76 0.08 -0.65
C TRP A 96 -8.79 -0.28 -1.73
N LEU A 97 -9.26 -1.52 -1.71
CA LEU A 97 -10.33 -2.00 -2.61
C LEU A 97 -11.64 -2.33 -1.89
N ASP A 98 -11.67 -2.16 -0.57
CA ASP A 98 -12.79 -2.55 0.28
C ASP A 98 -13.24 -1.34 1.12
N PRO A 99 -14.46 -0.80 0.90
CA PRO A 99 -14.98 0.36 1.65
C PRO A 99 -15.03 0.14 3.17
N ASP A 100 -15.28 -1.09 3.62
CA ASP A 100 -15.28 -1.40 5.06
C ASP A 100 -13.87 -1.24 5.67
N ARG A 101 -12.83 -1.53 4.88
CA ARG A 101 -11.43 -1.28 5.31
C ARG A 101 -11.11 0.19 5.32
N VAL A 102 -11.63 0.96 4.36
CA VAL A 102 -11.50 2.42 4.32
C VAL A 102 -12.11 3.02 5.59
N THR A 103 -13.33 2.63 5.96
CA THR A 103 -14.01 3.08 7.17
C THR A 103 -13.21 2.77 8.44
N ARG A 104 -12.70 1.51 8.56
CA ARG A 104 -11.86 1.13 9.70
C ARG A 104 -10.52 1.87 9.72
N HIS A 105 -9.94 2.11 8.55
CA HIS A 105 -8.69 2.86 8.44
C HIS A 105 -8.89 4.32 8.84
N ARG A 106 -9.96 4.94 8.35
CA ARG A 106 -10.38 6.31 8.73
C ARG A 106 -10.48 6.46 10.26
N ALA A 107 -11.14 5.54 10.94
CA ALA A 107 -11.24 5.54 12.41
C ALA A 107 -9.87 5.41 13.12
N ALA A 108 -8.85 4.88 12.47
CA ALA A 108 -7.50 4.72 13.01
C ALA A 108 -6.55 5.90 12.70
N LEU A 109 -6.97 6.87 11.89
CA LEU A 109 -6.14 8.00 11.45
C LEU A 109 -5.86 9.03 12.57
N GLY A 110 -6.66 9.03 13.62
CA GLY A 110 -6.60 10.07 14.66
C GLY A 110 -7.06 11.42 14.11
N ASN A 111 -6.54 12.51 14.71
CA ASN A 111 -6.96 13.88 14.39
C ASN A 111 -6.10 14.55 13.30
N ARG A 112 -5.29 13.80 12.57
CA ARG A 112 -4.48 14.37 11.49
C ARG A 112 -5.33 14.61 10.26
N PRO A 113 -5.40 15.85 9.72
CA PRO A 113 -6.18 16.14 8.53
C PRO A 113 -5.69 15.34 7.32
N GLN A 114 -6.63 14.73 6.60
CA GLN A 114 -6.37 13.87 5.45
C GLN A 114 -7.29 14.25 4.29
N MET A 115 -6.84 13.91 3.09
CA MET A 115 -7.69 13.82 1.91
C MET A 115 -7.93 12.35 1.58
N LEU A 116 -9.18 11.94 1.44
CA LEU A 116 -9.54 10.65 0.87
C LEU A 116 -9.78 10.84 -0.62
N LEU A 117 -9.03 10.11 -1.42
CA LEU A 117 -9.17 10.08 -2.87
C LEU A 117 -9.87 8.78 -3.27
N THR A 118 -10.92 8.89 -4.07
CA THR A 118 -11.57 7.75 -4.74
C THR A 118 -11.16 7.74 -6.20
N PHE A 119 -10.72 6.58 -6.68
CA PHE A 119 -10.21 6.38 -8.03
C PHE A 119 -11.11 5.43 -8.82
N ASP A 120 -11.20 5.62 -10.14
CA ASP A 120 -11.60 4.54 -11.04
C ASP A 120 -10.52 3.44 -11.02
N ALA A 121 -10.79 2.38 -10.26
CA ALA A 121 -9.81 1.31 -10.04
C ALA A 121 -9.42 0.58 -11.32
N ARG A 122 -10.35 0.43 -12.26
CA ARG A 122 -10.12 -0.30 -13.52
C ARG A 122 -9.30 0.52 -14.50
N ALA A 123 -9.65 1.78 -14.69
CA ALA A 123 -8.89 2.69 -15.55
C ALA A 123 -7.46 2.86 -15.04
N LEU A 124 -7.29 3.07 -13.70
CA LEU A 124 -6.01 3.16 -13.06
C LEU A 124 -5.17 1.88 -13.23
N ALA A 125 -5.75 0.71 -12.97
CA ALA A 125 -5.07 -0.57 -13.11
C ALA A 125 -4.67 -0.88 -14.56
N THR A 126 -5.51 -0.52 -15.53
CA THR A 126 -5.19 -0.68 -16.96
C THR A 126 -4.02 0.21 -17.38
N ALA A 127 -3.99 1.47 -16.94
CA ALA A 127 -2.91 2.40 -17.26
C ALA A 127 -1.54 1.93 -16.72
N TYR A 128 -1.54 1.14 -15.65
CA TYR A 128 -0.33 0.65 -14.97
C TYR A 128 -0.27 -0.88 -14.89
N GLU A 129 -0.85 -1.59 -15.86
CA GLU A 129 -1.04 -3.03 -15.87
C GLU A 129 0.24 -3.82 -15.56
N SER A 130 1.37 -3.43 -16.14
CA SER A 130 2.65 -4.12 -15.98
C SER A 130 3.18 -4.16 -14.54
N THR A 131 2.72 -3.25 -13.69
CA THR A 131 3.13 -3.12 -12.27
C THR A 131 1.98 -3.34 -11.30
N ALA A 132 0.75 -3.55 -11.82
CA ALA A 132 -0.44 -3.75 -11.00
C ALA A 132 -0.45 -5.14 -10.35
N HIS A 133 -0.64 -5.16 -9.05
CA HIS A 133 -0.75 -6.35 -8.21
C HIS A 133 -1.97 -6.22 -7.29
N VAL A 134 -2.45 -7.34 -6.79
CA VAL A 134 -3.47 -7.38 -5.74
C VAL A 134 -2.99 -8.18 -4.54
N THR A 135 -3.51 -7.85 -3.37
CA THR A 135 -3.23 -8.58 -2.13
C THR A 135 -4.50 -9.12 -1.50
N PRO A 136 -4.45 -10.30 -0.85
CA PRO A 136 -5.63 -10.90 -0.25
C PRO A 136 -5.98 -10.31 1.13
N PHE A 137 -5.11 -9.53 1.73
CA PHE A 137 -5.27 -8.91 3.05
C PHE A 137 -4.49 -7.60 3.13
N ASN A 138 -4.67 -6.85 4.23
CA ASN A 138 -3.88 -5.64 4.52
C ASN A 138 -2.40 -6.02 4.78
N THR A 139 -1.52 -5.66 3.85
CA THR A 139 -0.09 -5.92 3.93
C THR A 139 0.59 -5.07 5.01
N GLY A 140 0.04 -3.92 5.31
CA GLY A 140 0.52 -2.95 6.30
C GLY A 140 0.11 -3.26 7.75
N SER A 141 -0.36 -4.47 8.08
CA SER A 141 -0.73 -4.82 9.47
C SER A 141 -0.37 -6.26 9.82
N ALA A 142 0.38 -6.45 10.91
CA ALA A 142 0.76 -7.76 11.46
C ALA A 142 0.13 -8.04 12.85
N MET A 143 -0.73 -7.14 13.35
CA MET A 143 -1.26 -7.19 14.72
C MET A 143 -2.43 -8.16 14.91
N ARG A 144 -3.24 -8.40 13.87
CA ARG A 144 -4.43 -9.25 13.94
C ARG A 144 -4.35 -10.34 12.89
N LYS A 145 -4.62 -11.61 13.28
CA LYS A 145 -4.62 -12.78 12.39
C LYS A 145 -3.42 -12.73 11.43
N ALA A 146 -2.25 -13.02 11.98
CA ALA A 146 -1.00 -13.02 11.22
C ALA A 146 -1.12 -13.94 10.01
N ALA A 147 -1.47 -13.38 8.84
CA ALA A 147 -1.40 -14.11 7.59
C ALA A 147 0.07 -14.22 7.19
N THR A 148 0.49 -15.41 6.78
CA THR A 148 1.85 -15.63 6.29
C THR A 148 2.12 -14.72 5.09
N ARG A 149 3.25 -14.03 5.12
CA ARG A 149 3.72 -13.08 4.09
C ARG A 149 4.91 -13.62 3.36
N VAL A 150 4.79 -13.64 2.07
CA VAL A 150 5.86 -13.98 1.12
C VAL A 150 5.87 -12.92 0.01
N LEU A 151 6.91 -12.83 -0.78
CA LEU A 151 6.94 -11.88 -1.90
C LEU A 151 5.75 -12.07 -2.85
N ARG A 152 5.33 -13.32 -3.08
CA ARG A 152 4.14 -13.64 -3.90
C ARG A 152 2.78 -13.35 -3.22
N THR A 153 2.76 -12.75 -2.03
CA THR A 153 1.53 -12.14 -1.46
C THR A 153 1.03 -11.00 -2.35
N LEU A 154 1.94 -10.34 -3.06
CA LEU A 154 1.60 -9.39 -4.11
C LEU A 154 1.43 -10.17 -5.41
N VAL A 155 0.19 -10.50 -5.75
CA VAL A 155 -0.15 -11.30 -6.94
C VAL A 155 -0.32 -10.37 -8.14
N PRO A 156 0.42 -10.58 -9.26
CA PRO A 156 0.20 -9.80 -10.47
C PRO A 156 -1.27 -9.80 -10.88
N LEU A 157 -1.83 -8.62 -11.19
CA LEU A 157 -3.25 -8.45 -11.47
C LEU A 157 -3.74 -9.39 -12.57
N ALA A 158 -3.00 -9.49 -13.68
CA ALA A 158 -3.35 -10.35 -14.80
C ALA A 158 -3.39 -11.85 -14.40
N GLN A 159 -2.49 -12.28 -13.49
CA GLN A 159 -2.50 -13.64 -12.98
C GLN A 159 -3.70 -13.89 -12.06
N TRP A 160 -4.02 -12.95 -11.18
CA TRP A 160 -5.20 -13.05 -10.33
C TRP A 160 -6.49 -13.09 -11.16
N GLN A 161 -6.60 -12.26 -12.18
CA GLN A 161 -7.76 -12.26 -13.09
C GLN A 161 -7.93 -13.59 -13.84
N SER A 162 -6.83 -14.21 -14.26
CA SER A 162 -6.88 -15.46 -15.02
C SER A 162 -7.00 -16.71 -14.14
N ARG A 163 -6.35 -16.74 -12.97
CA ARG A 163 -6.16 -17.93 -12.15
C ARG A 163 -6.58 -17.79 -10.68
N GLY A 164 -7.16 -16.65 -10.30
CA GLY A 164 -7.47 -16.34 -8.91
C GLY A 164 -6.20 -16.29 -8.05
N TRP A 165 -6.28 -16.84 -6.84
CA TRP A 165 -5.20 -16.79 -5.84
C TRP A 165 -4.17 -17.92 -5.97
N THR A 166 -4.13 -18.66 -7.06
CA THR A 166 -3.21 -19.79 -7.21
C THR A 166 -1.73 -19.38 -7.16
N SER A 167 -1.41 -18.17 -7.62
CA SER A 167 -0.02 -17.62 -7.56
C SER A 167 0.38 -17.18 -6.14
N GLU A 168 -0.57 -16.92 -5.26
CA GLU A 168 -0.35 -16.60 -3.84
C GLU A 168 -0.19 -17.86 -2.99
N ALA A 169 -0.65 -19.00 -3.46
CA ALA A 169 -0.71 -20.24 -2.71
C ALA A 169 0.63 -20.60 -2.03
N LEU A 170 0.53 -20.91 -0.75
CA LEU A 170 1.67 -21.28 0.08
C LEU A 170 1.75 -22.82 0.16
N PRO A 171 2.96 -23.40 0.30
CA PRO A 171 3.10 -24.83 0.56
C PRO A 171 2.25 -25.24 1.77
N GLN A 172 1.52 -26.35 1.63
CA GLN A 172 0.68 -26.93 2.68
C GLN A 172 -0.50 -26.06 3.16
N GLN A 173 -0.82 -24.99 2.46
CA GLN A 173 -2.00 -24.17 2.74
C GLN A 173 -3.00 -24.28 1.59
N PRO A 174 -4.32 -24.29 1.88
CA PRO A 174 -5.32 -24.30 0.84
C PRO A 174 -5.27 -23.00 0.02
N VAL A 175 -5.47 -23.11 -1.28
CA VAL A 175 -5.64 -21.95 -2.16
C VAL A 175 -6.89 -21.19 -1.73
N ARG A 176 -6.81 -19.86 -1.68
CA ARG A 176 -7.97 -19.02 -1.35
C ARG A 176 -9.08 -19.23 -2.36
N ALA A 177 -10.32 -19.19 -1.88
CA ALA A 177 -11.48 -19.29 -2.76
C ALA A 177 -11.46 -18.18 -3.83
N ALA A 178 -11.95 -18.49 -5.02
CA ALA A 178 -12.05 -17.51 -6.11
C ALA A 178 -12.96 -16.31 -5.74
N SER A 179 -13.90 -16.50 -4.82
CA SER A 179 -14.76 -15.44 -4.28
C SER A 179 -14.07 -14.51 -3.27
N HIS A 180 -12.84 -14.85 -2.81
CA HIS A 180 -12.09 -13.99 -1.90
C HIS A 180 -11.66 -12.71 -2.62
N ARG A 181 -12.25 -11.60 -2.21
CA ARG A 181 -11.96 -10.29 -2.81
C ARG A 181 -10.58 -9.78 -2.41
N PRO A 182 -9.86 -9.11 -3.30
CA PRO A 182 -8.61 -8.46 -2.95
C PRO A 182 -8.86 -7.33 -1.95
N ALA A 183 -7.92 -7.18 -1.03
CA ALA A 183 -7.95 -6.12 -0.03
C ALA A 183 -7.33 -4.82 -0.54
N GLU A 184 -6.28 -4.95 -1.34
CA GLU A 184 -5.50 -3.84 -1.85
C GLU A 184 -5.19 -4.03 -3.34
N LEU A 185 -5.15 -2.91 -4.07
CA LEU A 185 -4.46 -2.75 -5.35
C LEU A 185 -3.11 -2.11 -5.04
N VAL A 186 -2.05 -2.68 -5.59
CA VAL A 186 -0.67 -2.27 -5.31
C VAL A 186 0.07 -2.09 -6.61
N PHE A 187 0.77 -0.98 -6.76
CA PHE A 187 1.70 -0.78 -7.86
C PHE A 187 3.13 -0.96 -7.38
N LEU A 188 3.82 -1.99 -7.89
CA LEU A 188 5.25 -2.23 -7.69
C LEU A 188 6.04 -1.24 -8.55
N ARG A 189 6.01 0.02 -8.15
CA ARG A 189 6.70 1.11 -8.84
C ARG A 189 6.88 2.32 -7.94
N ALA A 190 7.87 3.12 -8.24
CA ALA A 190 8.24 4.29 -7.48
C ALA A 190 7.16 5.38 -7.44
N ALA A 191 6.42 5.58 -8.54
CA ALA A 191 5.41 6.64 -8.62
C ALA A 191 4.26 6.31 -9.58
N VAL A 192 3.11 6.95 -9.34
CA VAL A 192 1.94 7.04 -10.21
C VAL A 192 1.73 8.52 -10.54
N PRO A 193 2.52 9.09 -11.49
CA PRO A 193 2.63 10.54 -11.68
C PRO A 193 1.34 11.20 -12.17
N ASP A 194 0.53 10.49 -12.93
CA ASP A 194 -0.76 10.97 -13.46
C ASP A 194 -1.96 10.41 -12.66
N ALA A 195 -1.75 10.03 -11.39
CA ALA A 195 -2.79 9.45 -10.53
C ALA A 195 -4.06 10.31 -10.50
N MET A 196 -3.91 11.63 -10.47
CA MET A 196 -5.04 12.57 -10.41
C MET A 196 -6.00 12.47 -11.61
N ARG A 197 -5.57 11.94 -12.75
CA ARG A 197 -6.44 11.70 -13.93
C ARG A 197 -7.49 10.63 -13.70
N PHE A 198 -7.27 9.76 -12.72
CA PHE A 198 -8.16 8.64 -12.40
C PHE A 198 -9.00 8.91 -11.15
N VAL A 199 -8.85 10.08 -10.52
CA VAL A 199 -9.63 10.48 -9.36
C VAL A 199 -11.05 10.83 -9.80
N ILE A 200 -12.04 10.19 -9.19
CA ILE A 200 -13.47 10.41 -9.43
C ILE A 200 -14.16 11.16 -8.27
N ALA A 201 -13.56 11.14 -7.08
CA ALA A 201 -14.03 11.94 -5.94
C ALA A 201 -12.90 12.23 -4.96
N THR A 202 -13.04 13.35 -4.22
CA THR A 202 -12.15 13.76 -3.13
C THR A 202 -12.97 14.17 -1.92
N GLU A 203 -12.55 13.77 -0.72
CA GLU A 203 -13.19 14.12 0.55
C GLU A 203 -12.11 14.60 1.54
N ALA A 204 -12.30 15.80 2.12
CA ALA A 204 -11.47 16.25 3.24
C ALA A 204 -11.94 15.58 4.53
N ILE A 205 -11.01 15.03 5.29
CA ILE A 205 -11.22 14.37 6.57
C ILE A 205 -10.41 15.12 7.61
N GLY A 206 -11.09 15.74 8.56
CA GLY A 206 -10.52 16.49 9.68
C GLY A 206 -10.87 15.89 11.01
#